data_43914481b4ba731c3c5e21455e9307c8
#
_entry.id   43914481b4ba731c3c5e21455e9307c8
#
_cell.length_a   1.000
_cell.length_b   1.000
_cell.length_c   1.000
_cell.angle_alpha   90.00
_cell.angle_beta   90.00
_cell.angle_gamma   90.00
#
_symmetry.space_group_name_H-M   'P 1'
#
loop_
_entity.id
_entity.type
_entity.pdbx_description
1 polymer ?
#
loop_
_entity_poly.entity_id
_entity_poly.type
_entity_poly.pdbx_seq_one_letter_code
_entity_poly.pdbx_strand_id
1 'polypeptide(L)'
;MIRSLLLATLLLLPLVVHAQVLKVGLSPDYPPLQYKQDGRIVGVEPDNARAVAKILGREMAIFEYPFDELIPALEQGRIDVIMSGFSVTAERSQRIAFADPYLQVGQMAILHKNRIGSFAQPWAIYGDGIRVGVEPGTTGAAFAERELTDAVVSYFADAPAAFAGLREDKIDLYIHDAPTAWQLANSMDTDDLISTYKPLTTEYLAWAVRKDDEQLVADLNRALREMRSSGTLQYIINRWIPVQIQVQ
;
A
#
# COMPACT_ATOMS: atom_id res chain seq x y z
N MET A 1 -43.41 -48.54 -45.24
CA MET A 1 -43.46 -47.38 -44.35
C MET A 1 -42.21 -47.47 -43.46
N ILE A 2 -41.14 -46.73 -43.85
CA ILE A 2 -39.84 -46.67 -43.16
C ILE A 2 -39.83 -45.38 -42.37
N ARG A 3 -39.81 -45.41 -41.00
CA ARG A 3 -39.70 -44.28 -40.14
C ARG A 3 -38.20 -43.99 -39.92
N SER A 4 -37.69 -42.89 -40.51
CA SER A 4 -36.35 -42.38 -40.27
C SER A 4 -36.30 -41.72 -38.90
N LEU A 5 -35.48 -42.24 -38.00
CA LEU A 5 -35.17 -41.67 -36.70
C LEU A 5 -33.97 -40.67 -36.91
N LEU A 6 -34.23 -39.38 -36.86
CA LEU A 6 -33.19 -38.37 -36.84
C LEU A 6 -32.64 -38.28 -35.40
N LEU A 7 -31.40 -38.75 -35.22
CA LEU A 7 -30.65 -38.61 -33.98
C LEU A 7 -29.99 -37.23 -34.00
N ALA A 8 -30.53 -36.28 -33.22
CA ALA A 8 -29.89 -34.96 -33.02
C ALA A 8 -28.75 -35.11 -32.05
N THR A 9 -27.52 -35.10 -32.56
CA THR A 9 -26.31 -35.08 -31.73
C THR A 9 -26.09 -33.66 -31.21
N LEU A 10 -26.39 -33.42 -29.94
CA LEU A 10 -26.13 -32.17 -29.25
C LEU A 10 -24.61 -32.05 -29.00
N LEU A 11 -23.90 -31.27 -29.79
CA LEU A 11 -22.49 -30.92 -29.58
C LEU A 11 -22.38 -30.00 -28.34
N LEU A 12 -22.02 -30.57 -27.19
CA LEU A 12 -21.57 -29.84 -26.01
C LEU A 12 -20.19 -29.25 -26.32
N LEU A 13 -20.15 -28.01 -26.81
CA LEU A 13 -18.92 -27.23 -26.85
C LEU A 13 -18.50 -26.93 -25.42
N PRO A 14 -17.25 -27.27 -25.01
CA PRO A 14 -16.74 -26.87 -23.70
C PRO A 14 -16.66 -25.33 -23.69
N LEU A 15 -17.40 -24.70 -22.78
CA LEU A 15 -17.18 -23.30 -22.41
C LEU A 15 -15.78 -23.20 -21.80
N VAL A 16 -14.81 -22.75 -22.57
CA VAL A 16 -13.50 -22.34 -22.04
C VAL A 16 -13.73 -21.09 -21.23
N VAL A 17 -13.97 -21.24 -19.94
CA VAL A 17 -13.97 -20.13 -18.99
C VAL A 17 -12.50 -19.66 -18.89
N HIS A 18 -12.14 -18.64 -19.64
CA HIS A 18 -10.90 -17.95 -19.42
C HIS A 18 -10.96 -17.34 -18.02
N ALA A 19 -10.11 -17.82 -17.12
CA ALA A 19 -9.92 -17.20 -15.83
C ALA A 19 -9.49 -15.73 -16.07
N GLN A 20 -10.35 -14.81 -15.70
CA GLN A 20 -10.08 -13.37 -15.91
C GLN A 20 -8.88 -12.98 -15.05
N VAL A 21 -7.83 -12.43 -15.67
CA VAL A 21 -6.62 -11.97 -14.98
C VAL A 21 -6.98 -10.79 -14.06
N LEU A 22 -6.59 -10.87 -12.80
CA LEU A 22 -6.68 -9.75 -11.85
C LEU A 22 -5.49 -8.82 -12.06
N LYS A 23 -5.74 -7.62 -12.56
CA LYS A 23 -4.72 -6.59 -12.79
C LYS A 23 -4.50 -5.81 -11.51
N VAL A 24 -3.37 -6.02 -10.88
CA VAL A 24 -2.99 -5.40 -9.60
C VAL A 24 -2.05 -4.23 -9.87
N GLY A 25 -2.45 -3.02 -9.47
CA GLY A 25 -1.60 -1.82 -9.52
C GLY A 25 -0.89 -1.58 -8.18
N LEU A 26 0.40 -1.28 -8.25
CA LEU A 26 1.18 -0.87 -7.09
C LEU A 26 2.36 0.04 -7.46
N SER A 27 2.89 0.80 -6.48
CA SER A 27 4.13 1.57 -6.56
C SER A 27 5.21 0.79 -5.81
N PRO A 28 6.30 0.32 -6.49
CA PRO A 28 7.24 -0.63 -5.90
C PRO A 28 8.40 0.04 -5.15
N ASP A 29 8.11 1.03 -4.33
CA ASP A 29 9.06 1.88 -3.60
C ASP A 29 8.74 2.06 -2.10
N TYR A 30 7.82 1.23 -1.59
CA TYR A 30 7.34 1.28 -0.22
C TYR A 30 7.70 0.00 0.58
N PRO A 31 8.98 -0.23 0.95
CA PRO A 31 9.35 -1.37 1.81
C PRO A 31 8.77 -1.18 3.23
N PRO A 32 8.35 -2.27 3.89
CA PRO A 32 8.32 -3.65 3.46
C PRO A 32 6.99 -4.07 2.80
N LEU A 33 6.09 -3.11 2.47
CA LEU A 33 4.79 -3.43 1.87
C LEU A 33 4.94 -3.91 0.43
N GLN A 34 5.67 -3.16 -0.41
CA GLN A 34 6.02 -3.56 -1.77
C GLN A 34 7.28 -2.82 -2.24
N TYR A 35 8.26 -3.56 -2.76
CA TYR A 35 9.50 -2.97 -3.24
C TYR A 35 10.23 -3.93 -4.19
N LYS A 36 11.20 -3.39 -4.93
CA LYS A 36 12.05 -4.19 -5.82
C LYS A 36 13.22 -4.80 -5.06
N GLN A 37 13.34 -6.13 -5.16
CA GLN A 37 14.48 -6.89 -4.69
C GLN A 37 14.90 -7.86 -5.79
N ASP A 38 16.16 -7.82 -6.23
CA ASP A 38 16.70 -8.67 -7.29
C ASP A 38 15.84 -8.68 -8.57
N GLY A 39 15.32 -7.51 -8.98
CA GLY A 39 14.46 -7.33 -10.14
C GLY A 39 13.03 -7.87 -10.00
N ARG A 40 12.63 -8.30 -8.80
CA ARG A 40 11.28 -8.79 -8.49
C ARG A 40 10.58 -7.87 -7.51
N ILE A 41 9.28 -7.73 -7.67
CA ILE A 41 8.45 -7.03 -6.67
C ILE A 41 8.11 -8.02 -5.56
N VAL A 42 8.49 -7.65 -4.34
CA VAL A 42 8.31 -8.44 -3.11
C VAL A 42 7.67 -7.59 -2.01
N GLY A 43 7.17 -8.23 -0.96
CA GLY A 43 6.57 -7.54 0.18
C GLY A 43 5.20 -8.09 0.54
N VAL A 44 4.54 -7.40 1.47
CA VAL A 44 3.21 -7.75 1.97
C VAL A 44 2.18 -7.76 0.84
N GLU A 45 2.15 -6.71 0.02
CA GLU A 45 1.12 -6.55 -1.01
C GLU A 45 1.24 -7.54 -2.17
N PRO A 46 2.42 -7.83 -2.73
CA PRO A 46 2.55 -8.89 -3.72
C PRO A 46 2.18 -10.28 -3.19
N ASP A 47 2.44 -10.57 -1.91
CA ASP A 47 2.06 -11.83 -1.28
C ASP A 47 0.54 -11.87 -1.03
N ASN A 48 -0.07 -10.77 -0.60
CA ASN A 48 -1.52 -10.62 -0.48
C ASN A 48 -2.20 -10.80 -1.85
N ALA A 49 -1.69 -10.15 -2.90
CA ALA A 49 -2.24 -10.25 -4.25
C ALA A 49 -2.25 -11.71 -4.76
N ARG A 50 -1.17 -12.47 -4.54
CA ARG A 50 -1.10 -13.90 -4.88
C ARG A 50 -2.13 -14.72 -4.10
N ALA A 51 -2.27 -14.47 -2.78
CA ALA A 51 -3.23 -15.17 -1.94
C ALA A 51 -4.68 -14.88 -2.37
N VAL A 52 -5.00 -13.60 -2.62
CA VAL A 52 -6.31 -13.17 -3.13
C VAL A 52 -6.62 -13.81 -4.47
N ALA A 53 -5.72 -13.72 -5.44
CA ALA A 53 -5.92 -14.31 -6.77
C ALA A 53 -6.17 -15.81 -6.69
N LYS A 54 -5.41 -16.52 -5.85
CA LYS A 54 -5.62 -17.97 -5.61
C LYS A 54 -7.01 -18.28 -5.03
N ILE A 55 -7.47 -17.50 -4.04
CA ILE A 55 -8.80 -17.68 -3.42
C ILE A 55 -9.91 -17.39 -4.42
N LEU A 56 -9.71 -16.39 -5.28
CA LEU A 56 -10.68 -16.03 -6.32
C LEU A 56 -10.64 -16.97 -7.55
N GLY A 57 -9.69 -17.91 -7.63
CA GLY A 57 -9.49 -18.76 -8.79
C GLY A 57 -9.09 -17.99 -10.05
N ARG A 58 -8.37 -16.86 -9.90
CA ARG A 58 -7.93 -15.97 -10.98
C ARG A 58 -6.42 -16.02 -11.12
N GLU A 59 -5.93 -15.81 -12.34
CA GLU A 59 -4.54 -15.40 -12.54
C GLU A 59 -4.37 -13.95 -12.12
N MET A 60 -3.13 -13.51 -11.84
CA MET A 60 -2.85 -12.10 -11.54
C MET A 60 -1.67 -11.59 -12.35
N ALA A 61 -1.71 -10.29 -12.64
CA ALA A 61 -0.59 -9.55 -13.21
C ALA A 61 -0.38 -8.26 -12.43
N ILE A 62 0.88 -7.94 -12.12
CA ILE A 62 1.27 -6.71 -11.44
C ILE A 62 1.61 -5.65 -12.48
N PHE A 63 1.10 -4.43 -12.28
CA PHE A 63 1.36 -3.24 -13.07
C PHE A 63 1.95 -2.16 -12.16
N GLU A 64 3.12 -1.67 -12.53
CA GLU A 64 3.82 -0.64 -11.78
C GLU A 64 3.38 0.75 -12.23
N TYR A 65 3.09 1.62 -11.26
CA TYR A 65 2.77 3.03 -11.47
C TYR A 65 3.42 3.88 -10.38
N PRO A 66 3.74 5.16 -10.63
CA PRO A 66 3.93 6.15 -9.58
C PRO A 66 2.70 6.18 -8.64
N PHE A 67 2.90 6.45 -7.36
CA PHE A 67 1.83 6.34 -6.36
C PHE A 67 0.62 7.23 -6.68
N ASP A 68 0.85 8.46 -7.10
CA ASP A 68 -0.18 9.44 -7.48
C ASP A 68 -0.93 9.07 -8.77
N GLU A 69 -0.38 8.17 -9.60
CA GLU A 69 -1.02 7.67 -10.81
C GLU A 69 -1.91 6.43 -10.61
N LEU A 70 -1.90 5.82 -9.42
CA LEU A 70 -2.66 4.59 -9.15
C LEU A 70 -4.18 4.80 -9.28
N ILE A 71 -4.74 5.87 -8.71
CA ILE A 71 -6.18 6.17 -8.85
C ILE A 71 -6.55 6.46 -10.32
N PRO A 72 -5.84 7.32 -11.07
CA PRO A 72 -6.07 7.48 -12.51
C PRO A 72 -6.01 6.17 -13.30
N ALA A 73 -5.04 5.28 -12.99
CA ALA A 73 -4.93 3.99 -13.67
C ALA A 73 -6.13 3.07 -13.38
N LEU A 74 -6.64 3.09 -12.14
CA LEU A 74 -7.82 2.34 -11.72
C LEU A 74 -9.09 2.85 -12.40
N GLU A 75 -9.33 4.16 -12.40
CA GLU A 75 -10.49 4.80 -13.04
C GLU A 75 -10.54 4.54 -14.54
N GLN A 76 -9.38 4.47 -15.20
CA GLN A 76 -9.24 4.19 -16.63
C GLN A 76 -9.33 2.68 -16.97
N GLY A 77 -9.49 1.79 -15.97
CA GLY A 77 -9.54 0.34 -16.18
C GLY A 77 -8.22 -0.29 -16.61
N ARG A 78 -7.10 0.44 -16.48
CA ARG A 78 -5.75 -0.12 -16.74
C ARG A 78 -5.38 -1.17 -15.71
N ILE A 79 -5.88 -1.01 -14.48
CA ILE A 79 -5.81 -1.97 -13.37
C ILE A 79 -7.22 -2.23 -12.80
N ASP A 80 -7.41 -3.34 -12.10
CA ASP A 80 -8.68 -3.72 -11.48
C ASP A 80 -8.68 -3.39 -9.98
N VAL A 81 -7.53 -3.48 -9.34
CA VAL A 81 -7.35 -3.26 -7.90
C VAL A 81 -6.02 -2.57 -7.62
N ILE A 82 -6.03 -1.62 -6.67
CA ILE A 82 -4.82 -1.05 -6.06
C ILE A 82 -4.49 -1.87 -4.83
N MET A 83 -3.28 -2.47 -4.80
CA MET A 83 -2.70 -3.15 -3.65
C MET A 83 -1.31 -2.54 -3.41
N SER A 84 -1.27 -1.39 -2.74
CA SER A 84 -0.09 -0.52 -2.66
C SER A 84 0.02 0.24 -1.34
N GLY A 85 -0.36 -0.40 -0.21
CA GLY A 85 -0.35 0.27 1.08
C GLY A 85 -1.28 1.49 1.11
N PHE A 86 -2.49 1.35 0.56
CA PHE A 86 -3.37 2.48 0.28
C PHE A 86 -4.27 2.81 1.48
N SER A 87 -4.03 3.97 2.12
CA SER A 87 -4.84 4.43 3.26
C SER A 87 -6.25 4.81 2.82
N VAL A 88 -7.24 4.36 3.59
CA VAL A 88 -8.64 4.77 3.45
C VAL A 88 -8.79 6.22 3.90
N THR A 89 -9.19 7.11 2.99
CA THR A 89 -9.50 8.51 3.30
C THR A 89 -10.85 8.90 2.73
N ALA A 90 -11.48 9.94 3.33
CA ALA A 90 -12.76 10.48 2.83
C ALA A 90 -12.60 11.03 1.40
N GLU A 91 -11.47 11.66 1.08
CA GLU A 91 -11.17 12.19 -0.24
C GLU A 91 -11.08 11.06 -1.28
N ARG A 92 -10.23 10.04 -1.03
CA ARG A 92 -10.10 8.90 -1.93
C ARG A 92 -11.42 8.15 -2.11
N SER A 93 -12.22 8.03 -1.02
CA SER A 93 -13.53 7.37 -1.04
C SER A 93 -14.58 8.10 -1.89
N GLN A 94 -14.36 9.35 -2.30
CA GLN A 94 -15.22 10.02 -3.28
C GLN A 94 -15.02 9.46 -4.69
N ARG A 95 -13.82 8.98 -5.02
CA ARG A 95 -13.42 8.53 -6.37
C ARG A 95 -13.41 7.02 -6.53
N ILE A 96 -13.04 6.28 -5.49
CA ILE A 96 -12.83 4.83 -5.51
C ILE A 96 -13.59 4.15 -4.36
N ALA A 97 -13.74 2.83 -4.44
CA ALA A 97 -14.28 2.01 -3.35
C ALA A 97 -13.16 1.20 -2.69
N PHE A 98 -13.33 0.91 -1.40
CA PHE A 98 -12.37 0.14 -0.63
C PHE A 98 -12.98 -1.19 -0.17
N ALA A 99 -12.16 -2.23 -0.15
CA ALA A 99 -12.42 -3.44 0.64
C ALA A 99 -12.26 -3.14 2.15
N ASP A 100 -12.55 -4.14 3.00
CA ASP A 100 -12.31 -4.02 4.44
C ASP A 100 -10.80 -3.78 4.71
N PRO A 101 -10.44 -2.93 5.69
CA PRO A 101 -9.05 -2.68 6.03
C PRO A 101 -8.32 -3.96 6.46
N TYR A 102 -7.07 -4.15 6.03
CA TYR A 102 -6.27 -5.31 6.40
C TYR A 102 -5.16 -5.01 7.40
N LEU A 103 -4.73 -3.74 7.53
CA LEU A 103 -3.67 -3.30 8.43
C LEU A 103 -3.97 -1.91 8.99
N GLN A 104 -3.74 -1.71 10.28
CA GLN A 104 -3.73 -0.38 10.88
C GLN A 104 -2.29 0.14 10.91
N VAL A 105 -2.11 1.39 10.51
CA VAL A 105 -0.83 2.11 10.48
C VAL A 105 -1.01 3.55 10.99
N GLY A 106 -0.03 4.40 10.79
CA GLY A 106 -0.09 5.85 11.02
C GLY A 106 1.18 6.49 10.49
N GLN A 107 1.14 7.79 10.27
CA GLN A 107 2.31 8.55 9.85
C GLN A 107 3.35 8.63 10.96
N MET A 108 4.61 8.55 10.59
CA MET A 108 5.77 8.71 11.47
C MET A 108 6.66 9.81 10.92
N ALA A 109 7.34 10.56 11.78
CA ALA A 109 8.42 11.43 11.34
C ALA A 109 9.74 10.65 11.43
N ILE A 110 10.44 10.55 10.31
CA ILE A 110 11.76 9.93 10.17
C ILE A 110 12.79 11.05 10.11
N LEU A 111 13.90 10.88 10.82
CA LEU A 111 14.96 11.89 10.92
C LEU A 111 16.33 11.23 10.96
N HIS A 112 17.36 11.99 10.64
CA HIS A 112 18.74 11.55 10.84
C HIS A 112 19.08 11.56 12.34
N LYS A 113 19.80 10.55 12.83
CA LYS A 113 20.13 10.37 14.26
C LYS A 113 20.82 11.58 14.91
N ASN A 114 21.61 12.36 14.15
CA ASN A 114 22.23 13.58 14.65
C ASN A 114 21.22 14.69 15.02
N ARG A 115 19.96 14.59 14.59
CA ARG A 115 18.87 15.54 14.87
C ARG A 115 17.98 15.14 16.04
N ILE A 116 18.22 13.98 16.69
CA ILE A 116 17.39 13.48 17.81
C ILE A 116 17.19 14.54 18.88
N GLY A 117 18.26 15.29 19.26
CA GLY A 117 18.17 16.33 20.26
C GLY A 117 17.20 17.46 19.93
N SER A 118 17.09 17.81 18.63
CA SER A 118 16.16 18.86 18.16
C SER A 118 14.70 18.40 18.19
N PHE A 119 14.44 17.09 18.06
CA PHE A 119 13.10 16.48 17.98
C PHE A 119 12.80 15.54 19.14
N ALA A 120 13.49 15.71 20.28
CA ALA A 120 13.27 14.89 21.48
C ALA A 120 11.85 15.03 22.08
N GLN A 121 11.18 16.14 21.78
CA GLN A 121 9.83 16.40 22.26
C GLN A 121 8.81 16.27 21.11
N PRO A 122 7.64 15.65 21.35
CA PRO A 122 6.65 15.43 20.29
C PRO A 122 6.17 16.71 19.57
N TRP A 123 6.15 17.83 20.26
CA TRP A 123 5.73 19.11 19.66
C TRP A 123 6.83 19.80 18.82
N ALA A 124 8.07 19.31 18.86
CA ALA A 124 9.17 19.93 18.13
C ALA A 124 8.98 19.86 16.60
N ILE A 125 8.21 18.89 16.10
CA ILE A 125 7.89 18.76 14.66
C ILE A 125 6.98 19.88 14.14
N TYR A 126 6.31 20.62 15.02
CA TYR A 126 5.40 21.73 14.68
C TYR A 126 6.11 23.10 14.77
N GLY A 127 7.44 23.12 14.87
CA GLY A 127 8.22 24.36 14.95
C GLY A 127 8.26 25.10 13.62
N ASP A 128 8.49 26.44 13.71
CA ASP A 128 8.63 27.30 12.54
C ASP A 128 9.87 26.95 11.71
N GLY A 129 9.72 26.95 10.39
CA GLY A 129 10.80 26.78 9.42
C GLY A 129 11.41 25.36 9.36
N ILE A 130 10.77 24.36 10.00
CA ILE A 130 11.21 22.97 9.89
C ILE A 130 11.05 22.51 8.43
N ARG A 131 12.10 21.91 7.87
CA ARG A 131 12.11 21.38 6.51
C ARG A 131 11.57 19.95 6.50
N VAL A 132 10.43 19.75 5.85
CA VAL A 132 9.72 18.46 5.84
C VAL A 132 9.69 17.88 4.44
N GLY A 133 10.16 16.65 4.29
CA GLY A 133 10.02 15.85 3.07
C GLY A 133 8.75 15.00 3.10
N VAL A 134 8.08 14.92 1.95
CA VAL A 134 6.88 14.08 1.73
C VAL A 134 6.88 13.53 0.31
N GLU A 135 6.03 12.56 0.03
CA GLU A 135 5.78 12.08 -1.34
C GLU A 135 4.42 12.59 -1.86
N PRO A 136 4.32 12.92 -3.17
CA PRO A 136 3.09 13.44 -3.76
C PRO A 136 1.92 12.46 -3.61
N GLY A 137 0.71 12.96 -3.33
CA GLY A 137 -0.53 12.18 -3.26
C GLY A 137 -0.65 11.25 -2.05
N THR A 138 0.30 11.30 -1.10
CA THR A 138 0.28 10.49 0.12
C THR A 138 -0.50 11.18 1.26
N THR A 139 -0.91 10.38 2.24
CA THR A 139 -1.49 10.90 3.50
C THR A 139 -0.44 11.62 4.34
N GLY A 140 0.85 11.31 4.17
CA GLY A 140 1.96 12.05 4.76
C GLY A 140 2.07 13.47 4.23
N ALA A 141 1.91 13.67 2.91
CA ALA A 141 1.84 15.01 2.32
C ALA A 141 0.64 15.80 2.84
N ALA A 142 -0.55 15.19 2.82
CA ALA A 142 -1.77 15.82 3.33
C ALA A 142 -1.67 16.16 4.84
N PHE A 143 -1.00 15.33 5.64
CA PHE A 143 -0.70 15.63 7.04
C PHE A 143 0.21 16.85 7.17
N ALA A 144 1.34 16.87 6.44
CA ALA A 144 2.31 17.97 6.52
C ALA A 144 1.66 19.30 6.11
N GLU A 145 0.90 19.33 5.02
CA GLU A 145 0.23 20.53 4.53
C GLU A 145 -0.84 21.07 5.51
N ARG A 146 -1.55 20.19 6.20
CA ARG A 146 -2.64 20.56 7.09
C ARG A 146 -2.15 20.88 8.51
N GLU A 147 -1.23 20.09 9.05
CA GLU A 147 -0.86 20.13 10.46
C GLU A 147 0.48 20.85 10.71
N LEU A 148 1.39 20.89 9.73
CA LEU A 148 2.72 21.51 9.86
C LEU A 148 2.75 22.82 9.06
N THR A 149 1.83 23.74 9.37
CA THR A 149 1.55 24.95 8.58
C THR A 149 2.72 25.92 8.47
N ASP A 150 3.64 25.90 9.45
CA ASP A 150 4.83 26.76 9.50
C ASP A 150 6.08 26.03 8.96
N ALA A 151 5.94 24.80 8.46
CA ALA A 151 7.03 24.03 7.89
C ALA A 151 7.29 24.37 6.41
N VAL A 152 8.53 24.14 5.98
CA VAL A 152 8.94 24.21 4.57
C VAL A 152 8.82 22.80 3.97
N VAL A 153 7.73 22.55 3.24
CA VAL A 153 7.46 21.24 2.64
C VAL A 153 8.20 21.07 1.31
N SER A 154 8.88 19.94 1.15
CA SER A 154 9.57 19.53 -0.09
C SER A 154 9.08 18.16 -0.53
N TYR A 155 8.84 17.99 -1.85
CA TYR A 155 8.34 16.75 -2.43
C TYR A 155 9.49 15.91 -2.99
N PHE A 156 9.48 14.61 -2.64
CA PHE A 156 10.43 13.61 -3.11
C PHE A 156 9.69 12.55 -3.93
N ALA A 157 10.38 11.97 -4.91
CA ALA A 157 9.78 10.97 -5.78
C ALA A 157 9.51 9.64 -5.06
N ASP A 158 10.34 9.31 -4.06
CA ASP A 158 10.30 8.05 -3.31
C ASP A 158 11.05 8.18 -1.96
N ALA A 159 10.90 7.16 -1.11
CA ALA A 159 11.58 7.11 0.19
C ALA A 159 13.12 7.13 0.09
N PRO A 160 13.79 6.42 -0.84
CA PRO A 160 15.23 6.55 -1.04
C PRO A 160 15.71 7.98 -1.30
N ALA A 161 14.99 8.75 -2.13
CA ALA A 161 15.31 10.14 -2.39
C ALA A 161 15.13 11.03 -1.14
N ALA A 162 14.07 10.79 -0.35
CA ALA A 162 13.85 11.48 0.91
C ALA A 162 14.94 11.16 1.95
N PHE A 163 15.39 9.89 2.04
CA PHE A 163 16.48 9.47 2.91
C PHE A 163 17.80 10.15 2.52
N ALA A 164 18.09 10.29 1.22
CA ALA A 164 19.23 11.07 0.75
C ALA A 164 19.09 12.54 1.19
N GLY A 165 17.88 13.12 1.10
CA GLY A 165 17.58 14.46 1.56
C GLY A 165 17.85 14.67 3.06
N LEU A 166 17.53 13.68 3.92
CA LEU A 166 17.86 13.70 5.35
C LEU A 166 19.39 13.67 5.59
N ARG A 167 20.12 12.83 4.85
CA ARG A 167 21.58 12.67 4.95
C ARG A 167 22.34 13.91 4.47
N GLU A 168 21.82 14.55 3.43
CA GLU A 168 22.38 15.77 2.83
C GLU A 168 21.94 17.06 3.54
N ASP A 169 21.23 16.95 4.66
CA ASP A 169 20.66 18.08 5.43
C ASP A 169 19.77 19.01 4.58
N LYS A 170 19.08 18.47 3.57
CA LYS A 170 18.08 19.19 2.76
C LYS A 170 16.75 19.30 3.47
N ILE A 171 16.39 18.28 4.26
CA ILE A 171 15.20 18.20 5.10
C ILE A 171 15.57 17.77 6.52
N ASP A 172 14.77 18.16 7.48
CA ASP A 172 14.91 17.80 8.89
C ASP A 172 14.13 16.54 9.25
N LEU A 173 12.97 16.41 8.63
CA LEU A 173 12.02 15.31 8.84
C LEU A 173 11.53 14.78 7.49
N TYR A 174 11.26 13.48 7.43
CA TYR A 174 10.51 12.85 6.36
C TYR A 174 9.27 12.19 6.97
N ILE A 175 8.09 12.55 6.49
CA ILE A 175 6.82 11.98 6.97
C ILE A 175 6.44 10.80 6.09
N HIS A 176 6.32 9.63 6.71
CA HIS A 176 5.94 8.39 6.02
C HIS A 176 5.26 7.41 6.99
N ASP A 177 4.59 6.40 6.45
CA ASP A 177 3.88 5.38 7.22
C ASP A 177 4.81 4.55 8.12
N ALA A 178 4.26 4.09 9.23
CA ALA A 178 4.95 3.27 10.22
C ALA A 178 5.67 2.01 9.65
N PRO A 179 5.17 1.28 8.63
CA PRO A 179 5.92 0.16 8.06
C PRO A 179 7.33 0.52 7.59
N THR A 180 7.53 1.68 6.95
CA THR A 180 8.88 2.17 6.59
C THR A 180 9.74 2.42 7.82
N ALA A 181 9.16 3.01 8.87
CA ALA A 181 9.87 3.21 10.14
C ALA A 181 10.30 1.88 10.79
N TRP A 182 9.49 0.84 10.68
CA TRP A 182 9.84 -0.51 11.15
C TRP A 182 10.95 -1.13 10.30
N GLN A 183 10.94 -0.90 9.00
CA GLN A 183 12.02 -1.34 8.10
C GLN A 183 13.35 -0.71 8.48
N LEU A 184 13.36 0.62 8.76
CA LEU A 184 14.55 1.33 9.21
C LEU A 184 15.16 0.71 10.48
N ALA A 185 14.33 0.34 11.45
CA ALA A 185 14.77 -0.25 12.71
C ALA A 185 15.47 -1.62 12.52
N ASN A 186 15.28 -2.27 11.36
CA ASN A 186 15.79 -3.61 11.08
C ASN A 186 16.81 -3.67 9.93
N SER A 187 17.16 -2.52 9.33
CA SER A 187 18.11 -2.44 8.21
C SER A 187 19.44 -1.83 8.62
N MET A 188 20.54 -2.52 8.28
CA MET A 188 21.89 -1.99 8.50
C MET A 188 22.23 -0.85 7.52
N ASP A 189 21.54 -0.75 6.39
CA ASP A 189 21.77 0.29 5.38
C ASP A 189 21.16 1.65 5.78
N THR A 190 20.31 1.66 6.82
CA THR A 190 19.62 2.85 7.32
C THR A 190 19.82 3.04 8.83
N ASP A 191 20.91 2.52 9.37
CA ASP A 191 21.22 2.62 10.80
C ASP A 191 21.50 4.06 11.28
N ASP A 192 21.71 5.00 10.36
CA ASP A 192 21.84 6.43 10.60
C ASP A 192 20.49 7.18 10.73
N LEU A 193 19.39 6.54 10.37
CA LEU A 193 18.04 7.10 10.45
C LEU A 193 17.26 6.52 11.63
N ILE A 194 16.27 7.26 12.10
CA ILE A 194 15.37 6.85 13.19
C ILE A 194 14.00 7.48 12.98
N SER A 195 12.96 6.87 13.49
CA SER A 195 11.62 7.47 13.51
C SER A 195 11.23 7.97 14.91
N THR A 196 10.22 8.84 14.95
CA THR A 196 9.52 9.19 16.18
C THR A 196 8.93 7.94 16.84
N TYR A 197 8.77 7.99 18.16
CA TYR A 197 8.27 6.83 18.92
C TYR A 197 6.76 6.58 18.73
N LYS A 198 5.97 7.65 18.57
CA LYS A 198 4.50 7.54 18.42
C LYS A 198 4.09 7.93 17.02
N PRO A 199 3.12 7.22 16.43
CA PRO A 199 2.48 7.65 15.20
C PRO A 199 1.82 9.03 15.37
N LEU A 200 1.88 9.82 14.32
CA LEU A 200 1.27 11.15 14.22
C LEU A 200 -0.22 11.08 13.87
N THR A 201 -0.60 9.99 13.19
CA THR A 201 -1.98 9.72 12.75
C THR A 201 -2.37 8.28 13.07
N THR A 202 -3.66 7.98 12.93
CA THR A 202 -4.19 6.60 12.88
C THR A 202 -4.84 6.39 11.52
N GLU A 203 -4.35 5.43 10.77
CA GLU A 203 -4.79 5.15 9.40
C GLU A 203 -5.05 3.66 9.22
N TYR A 204 -5.84 3.33 8.20
CA TYR A 204 -6.19 1.96 7.85
C TYR A 204 -5.88 1.71 6.39
N LEU A 205 -5.05 0.72 6.10
CA LEU A 205 -4.74 0.29 4.75
C LEU A 205 -5.79 -0.70 4.25
N ALA A 206 -6.27 -0.46 3.03
CA ALA A 206 -7.24 -1.32 2.36
C ALA A 206 -6.96 -1.40 0.86
N TRP A 207 -7.40 -2.48 0.23
CA TRP A 207 -7.34 -2.61 -1.23
C TRP A 207 -8.47 -1.81 -1.85
N ALA A 208 -8.15 -1.10 -2.95
CA ALA A 208 -9.08 -0.20 -3.58
C ALA A 208 -9.45 -0.67 -5.01
N VAL A 209 -10.70 -0.49 -5.38
CA VAL A 209 -11.26 -0.83 -6.68
C VAL A 209 -12.00 0.37 -7.27
N ARG A 210 -12.43 0.28 -8.54
CA ARG A 210 -13.31 1.31 -9.12
C ARG A 210 -14.56 1.50 -8.26
N LYS A 211 -15.05 2.73 -8.25
CA LYS A 211 -16.15 3.18 -7.38
C LYS A 211 -17.41 2.33 -7.49
N ASP A 212 -17.69 1.84 -8.67
CA ASP A 212 -18.89 1.08 -9.05
C ASP A 212 -18.68 -0.45 -9.11
N ASP A 213 -17.49 -0.94 -8.76
CA ASP A 213 -17.17 -2.38 -8.80
C ASP A 213 -17.52 -3.07 -7.46
N GLU A 214 -18.80 -3.04 -7.09
CA GLU A 214 -19.30 -3.67 -5.85
C GLU A 214 -18.99 -5.18 -5.80
N GLN A 215 -19.00 -5.85 -6.96
CA GLN A 215 -18.71 -7.28 -7.03
C GLN A 215 -17.26 -7.58 -6.62
N LEU A 216 -16.29 -6.79 -7.10
CA LEU A 216 -14.89 -7.00 -6.74
C LEU A 216 -14.64 -6.63 -5.27
N VAL A 217 -15.31 -5.60 -4.71
CA VAL A 217 -15.29 -5.31 -3.26
C VAL A 217 -15.75 -6.52 -2.46
N ALA A 218 -16.89 -7.12 -2.84
CA ALA A 218 -17.44 -8.29 -2.15
C ALA A 218 -16.48 -9.51 -2.23
N ASP A 219 -15.87 -9.73 -3.38
CA ASP A 219 -14.91 -10.80 -3.61
C ASP A 219 -13.63 -10.60 -2.81
N LEU A 220 -13.08 -9.39 -2.77
CA LEU A 220 -11.90 -9.03 -1.97
C LEU A 220 -12.19 -9.20 -0.47
N ASN A 221 -13.35 -8.77 0.00
CA ASN A 221 -13.75 -8.94 1.40
C ASN A 221 -13.95 -10.42 1.77
N ARG A 222 -14.48 -11.23 0.85
CA ARG A 222 -14.56 -12.70 1.04
C ARG A 222 -13.14 -13.29 1.15
N ALA A 223 -12.24 -12.93 0.23
CA ALA A 223 -10.86 -13.40 0.27
C ALA A 223 -10.14 -12.97 1.55
N LEU A 224 -10.33 -11.71 2.00
CA LEU A 224 -9.73 -11.20 3.22
C LEU A 224 -10.23 -11.94 4.47
N ARG A 225 -11.53 -12.25 4.55
CA ARG A 225 -12.08 -13.07 5.65
C ARG A 225 -11.46 -14.47 5.67
N GLU A 226 -11.29 -15.11 4.51
CA GLU A 226 -10.64 -16.42 4.40
C GLU A 226 -9.16 -16.34 4.81
N MET A 227 -8.42 -15.33 4.35
CA MET A 227 -7.03 -15.10 4.75
C MET A 227 -6.87 -14.85 6.26
N ARG A 228 -7.83 -14.16 6.89
CA ARG A 228 -7.84 -13.96 8.35
C ARG A 228 -8.12 -15.26 9.08
N SER A 229 -9.15 -16.00 8.70
CA SER A 229 -9.56 -17.24 9.39
C SER A 229 -8.53 -18.36 9.24
N SER A 230 -7.82 -18.42 8.12
CA SER A 230 -6.74 -19.39 7.88
C SER A 230 -5.39 -18.99 8.48
N GLY A 231 -5.26 -17.76 9.00
CA GLY A 231 -3.99 -17.21 9.47
C GLY A 231 -3.04 -16.74 8.36
N THR A 232 -3.44 -16.86 7.08
CA THR A 232 -2.61 -16.49 5.92
C THR A 232 -2.23 -15.01 5.95
N LEU A 233 -3.19 -14.11 6.26
CA LEU A 233 -2.92 -12.68 6.35
C LEU A 233 -1.86 -12.37 7.42
N GLN A 234 -2.03 -12.94 8.62
CA GLN A 234 -1.08 -12.73 9.72
C GLN A 234 0.30 -13.31 9.40
N TYR A 235 0.35 -14.48 8.74
CA TYR A 235 1.62 -15.06 8.27
C TYR A 235 2.34 -14.14 7.28
N ILE A 236 1.63 -13.57 6.30
CA ILE A 236 2.21 -12.63 5.33
C ILE A 236 2.72 -11.38 6.03
N ILE A 237 1.90 -10.76 6.89
CA ILE A 237 2.31 -9.56 7.65
C ILE A 237 3.56 -9.85 8.49
N ASN A 238 3.56 -10.91 9.28
CA ASN A 238 4.67 -11.25 10.18
C ASN A 238 5.97 -11.62 9.42
N ARG A 239 5.85 -12.14 8.21
CA ARG A 239 7.01 -12.45 7.36
C ARG A 239 7.79 -11.18 6.98
N TRP A 240 7.09 -10.09 6.71
CA TRP A 240 7.67 -8.86 6.21
C TRP A 240 7.81 -7.78 7.28
N ILE A 241 6.94 -7.80 8.28
CA ILE A 241 6.90 -6.86 9.41
C ILE A 241 7.02 -7.68 10.70
N PRO A 242 8.23 -8.10 11.10
CA PRO A 242 8.41 -8.99 12.26
C PRO A 242 8.18 -8.32 13.62
N VAL A 243 7.91 -7.01 13.64
CA VAL A 243 7.70 -6.24 14.87
C VAL A 243 6.21 -6.01 15.08
N GLN A 244 5.64 -6.57 16.15
CA GLN A 244 4.30 -6.19 16.61
C GLN A 244 4.41 -4.91 17.43
N ILE A 245 4.09 -3.77 16.84
CA ILE A 245 3.87 -2.54 17.59
C ILE A 245 2.40 -2.55 18.02
N GLN A 246 2.13 -2.96 19.26
CA GLN A 246 0.84 -2.69 19.90
C GLN A 246 0.83 -1.22 20.30
N VAL A 247 0.09 -0.41 19.57
CA VAL A 247 -0.25 0.96 20.00
C VAL A 247 -1.37 0.79 21.02
N GLN A 248 -1.04 1.00 22.31
CA GLN A 248 -2.02 1.10 23.39
C GLN A 248 -2.64 2.51 23.40
#